data_c0ea7066e17591bcdf9f93197e73f99a
#
_entry.id   c0ea7066e17591bcdf9f93197e73f99a
#
_cell.length_a   1.000
_cell.length_b   1.000
_cell.length_c   1.000
_cell.angle_alpha   90.00
_cell.angle_beta   90.00
_cell.angle_gamma   90.00
#
_symmetry.space_group_name_H-M   'P 1'
#
loop_
_entity.id
_entity.type
_entity.pdbx_description
1 polymer ?
#
loop_
_entity_poly.entity_id
_entity_poly.type
_entity_poly.pdbx_seq_one_letter_code
_entity_poly.pdbx_strand_id
1 'polypeptide(L)'
;MDLLQFVLNFKATPPWLNSTAITALTVRWRPETHSFHLALGEMTVTLEDIAMISGLPIEGRDLTGKVKSEEWRQRVAGLVGVEPPPWIHETKKDPRPSGVLFSWLQEHFYECPENASPAVVERYARAYLWNLLTQVV
;
A
#
# COMPACT_ATOMS: atom_id res chain seq x y z
N MET A 1 5.35 -0.72 -18.77
CA MET A 1 5.09 0.13 -17.61
C MET A 1 6.39 0.37 -16.89
N ASP A 2 6.76 1.61 -16.72
CA ASP A 2 8.04 1.92 -16.06
C ASP A 2 7.85 2.01 -14.54
N LEU A 3 7.87 0.83 -13.88
CA LEU A 3 7.85 0.71 -12.42
C LEU A 3 8.98 1.51 -11.76
N LEU A 4 10.06 1.77 -12.51
CA LEU A 4 11.17 2.55 -12.03
C LEU A 4 10.75 4.00 -11.75
N GLN A 5 9.94 4.60 -12.62
CA GLN A 5 9.46 5.97 -12.43
C GLN A 5 8.55 6.06 -11.20
N PHE A 6 7.69 5.06 -11.00
CA PHE A 6 6.87 4.97 -9.78
C PHE A 6 7.75 4.92 -8.52
N VAL A 7 8.74 4.02 -8.50
CA VAL A 7 9.66 3.89 -7.37
C VAL A 7 10.44 5.19 -7.11
N LEU A 8 10.91 5.86 -8.16
CA LEU A 8 11.65 7.11 -8.03
C LEU A 8 10.79 8.25 -7.50
N ASN A 9 9.53 8.33 -7.90
CA ASN A 9 8.60 9.34 -7.40
C ASN A 9 8.34 9.21 -5.90
N PHE A 10 8.34 7.99 -5.36
CA PHE A 10 8.08 7.71 -3.94
C PHE A 10 9.34 7.48 -3.09
N LYS A 11 10.52 7.48 -3.69
CA LYS A 11 11.79 7.37 -2.95
C LYS A 11 12.17 8.67 -2.23
N ALA A 12 11.65 9.79 -2.69
CA ALA A 12 11.85 11.08 -2.01
C ALA A 12 11.12 11.08 -0.67
N THR A 13 11.69 11.79 0.32
CA THR A 13 11.00 12.00 1.60
C THR A 13 9.62 12.58 1.35
N PRO A 14 8.55 11.94 1.82
CA PRO A 14 7.21 12.46 1.60
C PRO A 14 7.10 13.89 2.15
N PRO A 15 6.37 14.79 1.47
CA PRO A 15 6.18 16.14 1.96
C PRO A 15 5.51 16.11 3.34
N TRP A 16 5.82 17.09 4.17
CA TRP A 16 5.19 17.22 5.48
C TRP A 16 3.68 17.30 5.34
N LEU A 17 3.00 16.37 5.99
CA LEU A 17 1.55 16.37 6.04
C LEU A 17 1.05 17.58 6.82
N ASN A 18 0.34 18.46 6.14
CA ASN A 18 -0.34 19.57 6.81
C ASN A 18 -1.63 19.05 7.48
N SER A 19 -1.53 18.76 8.78
CA SER A 19 -2.64 18.21 9.58
C SER A 19 -3.88 19.11 9.55
N THR A 20 -3.69 20.44 9.53
CA THR A 20 -4.78 21.40 9.46
C THR A 20 -5.53 21.31 8.12
N ALA A 21 -4.80 21.20 7.01
CA ALA A 21 -5.40 21.04 5.68
C ALA A 21 -6.14 19.70 5.57
N ILE A 22 -5.57 18.61 6.08
CA ILE A 22 -6.22 17.30 6.09
C ILE A 22 -7.49 17.34 6.93
N THR A 23 -7.46 17.92 8.13
CA THR A 23 -8.64 18.07 8.97
C THR A 23 -9.72 18.88 8.26
N ALA A 24 -9.36 19.98 7.60
CA ALA A 24 -10.28 20.82 6.84
C ALA A 24 -10.94 20.06 5.67
N LEU A 25 -10.20 19.19 5.00
CA LEU A 25 -10.73 18.31 3.95
C LEU A 25 -11.64 17.22 4.54
N THR A 26 -11.22 16.57 5.63
CA THR A 26 -12.00 15.51 6.28
C THR A 26 -13.37 15.99 6.72
N VAL A 27 -13.48 17.21 7.27
CA VAL A 27 -14.77 17.81 7.66
C VAL A 27 -15.68 18.05 6.46
N ARG A 28 -15.12 18.23 5.26
CA ARG A 28 -15.86 18.47 4.02
C ARG A 28 -16.17 17.22 3.22
N TRP A 29 -15.64 16.08 3.62
CA TRP A 29 -15.93 14.81 2.97
C TRP A 29 -17.38 14.38 3.16
N ARG A 30 -18.01 13.94 2.09
CA ARG A 30 -19.36 13.37 2.08
C ARG A 30 -19.29 11.94 1.57
N PRO A 31 -19.51 10.94 2.45
CA PRO A 31 -19.48 9.53 2.07
C PRO A 31 -20.54 9.16 1.02
N GLU A 32 -21.65 9.88 1.01
CA GLU A 32 -22.79 9.61 0.12
C GLU A 32 -22.46 9.88 -1.35
N THR A 33 -21.67 10.91 -1.60
CA THR A 33 -21.25 11.31 -2.96
C THR A 33 -19.79 10.99 -3.27
N HIS A 34 -19.03 10.50 -2.27
CA HIS A 34 -17.58 10.28 -2.35
C HIS A 34 -16.82 11.52 -2.84
N SER A 35 -17.23 12.70 -2.34
CA SER A 35 -16.67 13.98 -2.74
C SER A 35 -16.43 14.92 -1.56
N PHE A 36 -15.58 15.92 -1.76
CA PHE A 36 -15.39 17.04 -0.86
C PHE A 36 -16.30 18.20 -1.26
N HIS A 37 -17.10 18.68 -0.33
CA HIS A 37 -17.94 19.87 -0.53
C HIS A 37 -17.13 21.13 -0.23
N LEU A 38 -16.63 21.77 -1.27
CA LEU A 38 -15.87 23.00 -1.19
C LEU A 38 -16.73 24.21 -1.61
N ALA A 39 -16.25 25.42 -1.33
CA ALA A 39 -16.96 26.64 -1.70
C ALA A 39 -17.18 26.80 -3.22
N LEU A 40 -16.35 26.15 -4.04
CA LEU A 40 -16.44 26.16 -5.50
C LEU A 40 -17.28 25.01 -6.08
N GLY A 41 -17.79 24.11 -5.24
CA GLY A 41 -18.56 22.94 -5.64
C GLY A 41 -18.00 21.63 -5.07
N GLU A 42 -18.53 20.53 -5.59
CA GLU A 42 -18.07 19.19 -5.21
C GLU A 42 -16.84 18.81 -6.02
N MET A 43 -15.84 18.29 -5.33
CA MET A 43 -14.58 17.83 -5.91
C MET A 43 -14.18 16.47 -5.32
N THR A 44 -13.59 15.62 -6.14
CA THR A 44 -13.00 14.35 -5.68
C THR A 44 -11.71 14.07 -6.43
N VAL A 45 -10.88 13.21 -5.86
CA VAL A 45 -9.69 12.70 -6.54
C VAL A 45 -10.15 11.66 -7.57
N THR A 46 -9.72 11.84 -8.80
CA THR A 46 -10.03 10.92 -9.91
C THR A 46 -8.92 9.88 -10.11
N LEU A 47 -9.21 8.82 -10.87
CA LEU A 47 -8.16 7.87 -11.29
C LEU A 47 -7.08 8.55 -12.15
N GLU A 48 -7.45 9.58 -12.92
CA GLU A 48 -6.50 10.35 -13.72
C GLU A 48 -5.52 11.13 -12.83
N ASP A 49 -6.02 11.75 -11.74
CA ASP A 49 -5.17 12.41 -10.74
C ASP A 49 -4.20 11.41 -10.12
N ILE A 50 -4.69 10.21 -9.76
CA ILE A 50 -3.85 9.15 -9.22
C ILE A 50 -2.82 8.68 -10.25
N ALA A 51 -3.18 8.53 -11.51
CA ALA A 51 -2.25 8.17 -12.58
C ALA A 51 -1.16 9.23 -12.76
N MET A 52 -1.52 10.50 -12.73
CA MET A 52 -0.56 11.61 -12.84
C MET A 52 0.41 11.66 -11.66
N ILE A 53 -0.07 11.43 -10.43
CA ILE A 53 0.76 11.45 -9.22
C ILE A 53 1.66 10.22 -9.15
N SER A 54 1.12 9.03 -9.42
CA SER A 54 1.83 7.77 -9.24
C SER A 54 2.63 7.32 -10.47
N GLY A 55 2.27 7.80 -11.67
CA GLY A 55 2.78 7.27 -12.93
C GLY A 55 2.25 5.87 -13.27
N LEU A 56 1.22 5.39 -12.55
CA LEU A 56 0.60 4.09 -12.79
C LEU A 56 -0.50 4.20 -13.85
N PRO A 57 -0.68 3.17 -14.71
CA PRO A 57 -1.78 3.17 -15.67
C PRO A 57 -3.12 3.03 -14.94
N ILE A 58 -4.13 3.71 -15.44
CA ILE A 58 -5.52 3.60 -14.95
C ILE A 58 -6.32 2.49 -15.64
N GLU A 59 -5.70 1.83 -16.59
CA GLU A 59 -6.30 0.69 -17.29
C GLU A 59 -5.99 -0.60 -16.54
N GLY A 60 -6.99 -1.45 -16.40
CA GLY A 60 -6.80 -2.70 -15.71
C GLY A 60 -8.11 -3.38 -15.36
N ARG A 61 -7.98 -4.50 -14.69
CA ARG A 61 -9.11 -5.26 -14.19
C ARG A 61 -9.43 -4.82 -12.77
N ASP A 62 -10.69 -4.52 -12.52
CA ASP A 62 -11.15 -4.15 -11.18
C ASP A 62 -10.86 -5.26 -10.16
N LEU A 63 -10.29 -4.87 -9.03
CA LEU A 63 -10.14 -5.74 -7.89
C LEU A 63 -11.44 -5.74 -7.10
N THR A 64 -12.38 -6.59 -7.51
CA THR A 64 -13.68 -6.73 -6.87
C THR A 64 -13.78 -8.03 -6.08
N GLY A 65 -14.53 -8.00 -4.97
CA GLY A 65 -14.85 -9.18 -4.18
C GLY A 65 -14.17 -9.23 -2.82
N LYS A 66 -14.57 -10.23 -2.03
CA LYS A 66 -13.99 -10.50 -0.71
C LYS A 66 -12.79 -11.41 -0.85
N VAL A 67 -11.65 -11.00 -0.34
CA VAL A 67 -10.49 -11.89 -0.21
C VAL A 67 -10.80 -12.91 0.88
N LYS A 68 -10.77 -14.20 0.52
CA LYS A 68 -10.81 -15.28 1.52
C LYS A 68 -9.54 -15.18 2.37
N SER A 69 -9.71 -14.97 3.66
CA SER A 69 -8.58 -14.84 4.60
C SER A 69 -7.90 -16.17 4.93
N GLU A 70 -8.50 -17.29 4.50
CA GLU A 70 -7.90 -18.62 4.64
C GLU A 70 -6.64 -18.70 3.78
N GLU A 71 -5.59 -19.30 4.32
CA GLU A 71 -4.31 -19.53 3.64
C GLU A 71 -3.56 -18.25 3.17
N TRP A 72 -3.92 -17.08 3.70
CA TRP A 72 -3.27 -15.83 3.30
C TRP A 72 -1.75 -15.85 3.51
N ARG A 73 -1.28 -16.51 4.58
CA ARG A 73 0.15 -16.63 4.90
C ARG A 73 0.91 -17.41 3.82
N GLN A 74 0.33 -18.52 3.33
CA GLN A 74 0.91 -19.32 2.24
C GLN A 74 0.94 -18.52 0.93
N ARG A 75 -0.09 -17.72 0.65
CA ARG A 75 -0.10 -16.82 -0.51
C ARG A 75 1.00 -15.76 -0.41
N VAL A 76 1.20 -15.19 0.77
CA VAL A 76 2.31 -14.26 1.02
C VAL A 76 3.65 -14.96 0.81
N ALA A 77 3.82 -16.16 1.37
CA ALA A 77 5.03 -16.95 1.16
C ALA A 77 5.30 -17.24 -0.33
N GLY A 78 4.25 -17.50 -1.11
CA GLY A 78 4.37 -17.67 -2.56
C GLY A 78 4.82 -16.40 -3.30
N LEU A 79 4.47 -15.21 -2.80
CA LEU A 79 4.83 -13.94 -3.42
C LEU A 79 6.23 -13.45 -3.05
N VAL A 80 6.58 -13.50 -1.77
CA VAL A 80 7.84 -12.93 -1.25
C VAL A 80 8.84 -13.99 -0.79
N GLY A 81 8.45 -15.27 -0.79
CA GLY A 81 9.34 -16.40 -0.49
C GLY A 81 9.54 -16.68 1.00
N VAL A 82 8.92 -15.90 1.89
CA VAL A 82 8.99 -16.09 3.35
C VAL A 82 7.57 -16.08 3.92
N GLU A 83 7.26 -17.05 4.78
CA GLU A 83 5.96 -17.11 5.42
C GLU A 83 5.91 -16.21 6.65
N PRO A 84 4.92 -15.29 6.75
CA PRO A 84 4.75 -14.49 7.95
C PRO A 84 4.50 -15.37 9.19
N PRO A 85 4.94 -14.95 10.39
CA PRO A 85 4.71 -15.73 11.60
C PRO A 85 3.21 -15.92 11.88
N PRO A 86 2.83 -17.02 12.54
CA PRO A 86 1.47 -17.18 13.01
C PRO A 86 1.16 -16.10 14.04
N TRP A 87 -0.08 -15.59 14.01
CA TRP A 87 -0.51 -14.68 15.04
C TRP A 87 -0.67 -15.46 16.35
N ILE A 88 0.15 -15.12 17.34
CA ILE A 88 0.06 -15.66 18.68
C ILE A 88 -0.70 -14.65 19.54
N HIS A 89 -1.86 -15.04 20.04
CA HIS A 89 -2.59 -14.23 21.00
C HIS A 89 -1.90 -14.33 22.36
N GLU A 90 -1.25 -13.27 22.78
CA GLU A 90 -0.75 -13.17 24.16
C GLU A 90 -1.90 -12.85 25.12
N THR A 91 -2.89 -12.11 24.64
CA THR A 91 -4.12 -11.81 25.40
C THR A 91 -5.36 -11.91 24.53
N LYS A 92 -6.53 -12.22 25.14
CA LYS A 92 -7.83 -12.26 24.43
C LYS A 92 -8.27 -10.90 23.86
N LYS A 93 -7.58 -9.83 24.23
CA LYS A 93 -7.89 -8.44 23.80
C LYS A 93 -7.05 -7.99 22.61
N ASP A 94 -6.04 -8.75 22.19
CA ASP A 94 -5.19 -8.34 21.09
C ASP A 94 -5.96 -8.47 19.76
N PRO A 95 -6.10 -7.37 19.00
CA PRO A 95 -6.77 -7.41 17.71
C PRO A 95 -5.98 -8.31 16.76
N ARG A 96 -6.67 -9.17 16.02
CA ARG A 96 -6.03 -9.96 14.96
C ARG A 96 -5.57 -9.00 13.87
N PRO A 97 -4.29 -9.02 13.45
CA PRO A 97 -3.87 -8.24 12.30
C PRO A 97 -4.60 -8.76 11.07
N SER A 98 -5.10 -7.84 10.27
CA SER A 98 -5.78 -8.17 9.01
C SER A 98 -4.82 -8.53 7.88
N GLY A 99 -3.52 -8.53 8.14
CA GLY A 99 -2.49 -8.77 7.13
C GLY A 99 -1.08 -8.82 7.71
N VAL A 100 -0.11 -8.55 6.87
CA VAL A 100 1.31 -8.54 7.22
C VAL A 100 1.68 -7.24 7.91
N LEU A 101 2.44 -7.32 9.01
CA LEU A 101 2.97 -6.13 9.70
C LEU A 101 4.09 -5.48 8.87
N PHE A 102 4.10 -4.16 8.80
CA PHE A 102 5.17 -3.40 8.15
C PHE A 102 6.55 -3.67 8.74
N SER A 103 6.63 -3.76 10.07
CA SER A 103 7.87 -4.10 10.77
C SER A 103 8.44 -5.42 10.28
N TRP A 104 7.59 -6.43 10.04
CA TRP A 104 8.01 -7.71 9.51
C TRP A 104 8.55 -7.60 8.07
N LEU A 105 7.88 -6.81 7.21
CA LEU A 105 8.37 -6.57 5.85
C LEU A 105 9.72 -5.85 5.86
N GLN A 106 9.87 -4.84 6.70
CA GLN A 106 11.14 -4.11 6.83
C GLN A 106 12.26 -5.01 7.36
N GLU A 107 12.00 -5.82 8.38
CA GLU A 107 12.99 -6.72 8.96
C GLU A 107 13.53 -7.74 7.95
N HIS A 108 12.65 -8.30 7.10
CA HIS A 108 13.03 -9.37 6.17
C HIS A 108 13.48 -8.87 4.80
N PHE A 109 13.09 -7.66 4.40
CA PHE A 109 13.31 -7.15 3.04
C PHE A 109 13.92 -5.74 3.02
N TYR A 110 14.65 -5.36 4.07
CA TYR A 110 15.28 -4.03 4.17
C TYR A 110 16.33 -3.82 3.08
N GLU A 111 17.19 -4.77 2.85
CA GLU A 111 18.29 -4.69 1.89
C GLU A 111 18.41 -5.98 1.08
N CYS A 112 18.38 -5.82 -0.25
CA CYS A 112 18.55 -6.95 -1.16
C CYS A 112 20.04 -7.33 -1.22
N PRO A 113 20.41 -8.63 -1.10
CA PRO A 113 21.79 -9.06 -1.22
C PRO A 113 22.40 -8.68 -2.59
N GLU A 114 23.63 -8.15 -2.60
CA GLU A 114 24.30 -7.69 -3.84
C GLU A 114 24.41 -8.76 -4.93
N ASN A 115 24.59 -10.03 -4.53
CA ASN A 115 24.71 -11.16 -5.45
C ASN A 115 23.44 -12.00 -5.54
N ALA A 116 22.28 -11.38 -5.33
CA ALA A 116 20.99 -12.07 -5.37
C ALA A 116 20.67 -12.57 -6.79
N SER A 117 20.12 -13.79 -6.87
CA SER A 117 19.58 -14.28 -8.14
C SER A 117 18.39 -13.44 -8.62
N PRO A 118 18.07 -13.42 -9.92
CA PRO A 118 16.94 -12.65 -10.44
C PRO A 118 15.61 -12.95 -9.72
N ALA A 119 15.38 -14.20 -9.32
CA ALA A 119 14.20 -14.60 -8.57
C ALA A 119 14.17 -14.00 -7.15
N VAL A 120 15.31 -13.82 -6.51
CA VAL A 120 15.40 -13.17 -5.20
C VAL A 120 15.17 -11.68 -5.34
N VAL A 121 15.78 -11.03 -6.34
CA VAL A 121 15.57 -9.60 -6.64
C VAL A 121 14.08 -9.33 -6.88
N GLU A 122 13.39 -10.19 -7.62
CA GLU A 122 11.95 -10.05 -7.87
C GLU A 122 11.12 -10.13 -6.58
N ARG A 123 11.47 -11.00 -5.63
CA ARG A 123 10.81 -11.09 -4.32
C ARG A 123 10.99 -9.82 -3.50
N TYR A 124 12.21 -9.29 -3.46
CA TYR A 124 12.49 -8.01 -2.79
C TYR A 124 11.76 -6.85 -3.44
N ALA A 125 11.70 -6.80 -4.76
CA ALA A 125 10.93 -5.78 -5.48
C ALA A 125 9.44 -5.85 -5.17
N ARG A 126 8.85 -7.06 -5.09
CA ARG A 126 7.45 -7.25 -4.70
C ARG A 126 7.19 -6.79 -3.26
N ALA A 127 8.05 -7.15 -2.32
CA ALA A 127 7.95 -6.73 -0.93
C ALA A 127 8.06 -5.20 -0.79
N TYR A 128 8.98 -4.60 -1.54
CA TYR A 128 9.16 -3.15 -1.58
C TYR A 128 7.92 -2.42 -2.14
N LEU A 129 7.40 -2.87 -3.28
CA LEU A 129 6.18 -2.31 -3.87
C LEU A 129 4.98 -2.48 -2.93
N TRP A 130 4.86 -3.61 -2.27
CA TRP A 130 3.81 -3.83 -1.29
C TRP A 130 3.90 -2.85 -0.12
N ASN A 131 5.09 -2.69 0.47
CA ASN A 131 5.34 -1.71 1.51
C ASN A 131 4.95 -0.29 1.06
N LEU A 132 5.35 0.10 -0.16
CA LEU A 132 5.07 1.40 -0.74
C LEU A 132 3.56 1.64 -0.93
N LEU A 133 2.86 0.71 -1.57
CA LEU A 133 1.42 0.83 -1.83
C LEU A 133 0.59 0.91 -0.55
N THR A 134 1.02 0.24 0.51
CA THR A 134 0.29 0.23 1.78
C THR A 134 0.63 1.39 2.71
N GLN A 135 1.71 2.14 2.46
CA GLN A 135 2.02 3.37 3.17
C GLN A 135 1.43 4.63 2.52
N VAL A 136 1.14 4.57 1.24
CA VAL A 136 0.70 5.72 0.43
C VAL A 136 -0.82 5.73 0.25
N VAL A 137 -1.50 4.61 0.45
CA VAL A 137 -2.95 4.44 0.38
C VAL A 137 -3.52 4.26 1.77
#